data_4c9544d817b0c99286b3a83ab090676d
#
_entry.id   4c9544d817b0c99286b3a83ab090676d
#
_cell.length_a   1.000
_cell.length_b   1.000
_cell.length_c   1.000
_cell.angle_alpha   90.00
_cell.angle_beta   90.00
_cell.angle_gamma   90.00
#
_symmetry.space_group_name_H-M   'P 1'
#
loop_
_entity.id
_entity.type
_entity.pdbx_description
1 polymer ?
#
loop_
_entity_poly.entity_id
_entity_poly.type
_entity_poly.pdbx_seq_one_letter_code
_entity_poly.pdbx_strand_id
1 'polypeptide(L)'
;MKQIKRAGQSVRSGLSLMCIVCLLCGLLCGFFWLAGESPVLAAGVDGDALSARAVLSGDASLSAPERDEKLAVQAAAQATSPVVRTLAVGMDAADYTETVTCDYTPVYIDDSFGGYCYVIDGEAWLSADAFAEMLGLESAAVTDGDTQTVTVDGADIAATYGAVSYTANGRCFYAPDGVYALDGKVVLPLADLEKIFGVTATFSADNTSLRVDASGQQLLESGESFYGARDIYWLSHIINAEAGNQPMDGQIAVGNVVLNRVADERFPNSVKEVVFDRRSGVAQFSPTADGSIGLTPDEDAVLAAKL
;
A
#
# COMPACT_ATOMS: atom_id res chain seq x y z
N MET A 1 -9.01 18.88 -3.36
CA MET A 1 -7.86 19.78 -3.13
C MET A 1 -7.59 20.13 -1.65
N LYS A 2 -8.55 20.29 -0.76
CA LYS A 2 -8.26 20.61 0.67
C LYS A 2 -7.81 19.41 1.52
N GLN A 3 -8.26 18.21 1.24
CA GLN A 3 -7.90 17.01 2.02
C GLN A 3 -6.52 16.46 1.63
N ILE A 4 -6.20 16.39 0.34
CA ILE A 4 -4.85 15.97 -0.13
C ILE A 4 -3.78 16.95 0.37
N LYS A 5 -4.08 18.27 0.45
CA LYS A 5 -3.17 19.22 1.12
C LYS A 5 -3.07 19.02 2.64
N ARG A 6 -4.08 18.43 3.30
CA ARG A 6 -3.98 18.10 4.72
C ARG A 6 -3.15 16.85 4.97
N ALA A 7 -3.22 15.83 4.12
CA ALA A 7 -2.33 14.67 4.20
C ALA A 7 -0.85 15.10 4.08
N GLY A 8 -0.51 15.93 3.09
CA GLY A 8 0.85 16.47 2.96
C GLY A 8 1.31 17.38 4.12
N GLN A 9 0.38 17.96 4.88
CA GLN A 9 0.72 18.73 6.09
C GLN A 9 0.80 17.83 7.35
N SER A 10 0.08 16.73 7.41
CA SER A 10 0.15 15.76 8.51
C SER A 10 1.50 15.05 8.57
N VAL A 11 2.05 14.68 7.41
CA VAL A 11 3.40 14.08 7.34
C VAL A 11 4.48 15.02 7.89
N ARG A 12 4.33 16.34 7.71
CA ARG A 12 5.27 17.32 8.31
C ARG A 12 5.11 17.50 9.82
N SER A 13 3.90 17.33 10.35
CA SER A 13 3.66 17.38 11.80
C SER A 13 4.00 16.06 12.50
N GLY A 14 3.90 14.92 11.83
CA GLY A 14 4.33 13.62 12.33
C GLY A 14 5.85 13.52 12.55
N LEU A 15 6.65 14.12 11.64
CA LEU A 15 8.10 14.20 11.84
C LEU A 15 8.49 14.98 13.10
N SER A 16 7.69 15.97 13.51
CA SER A 16 7.96 16.78 14.71
C SER A 16 7.69 16.00 16.02
N LEU A 17 6.74 15.07 16.00
CA LEU A 17 6.42 14.25 17.18
C LEU A 17 7.41 13.08 17.34
N MET A 18 7.91 12.51 16.23
CA MET A 18 8.96 11.49 16.25
C MET A 18 10.28 12.01 16.85
N CYS A 19 10.60 13.30 16.67
CA CYS A 19 11.78 13.92 17.30
C CYS A 19 11.69 13.99 18.84
N ILE A 20 10.49 14.05 19.42
CA ILE A 20 10.32 14.14 20.87
C ILE A 20 10.49 12.77 21.54
N VAL A 21 10.08 11.70 20.89
CA VAL A 21 10.27 10.32 21.41
C VAL A 21 11.74 9.87 21.25
N CYS A 22 12.44 10.33 20.19
CA CYS A 22 13.87 10.04 20.03
C CYS A 22 14.79 10.79 20.99
N LEU A 23 14.34 11.89 21.60
CA LEU A 23 15.12 12.66 22.60
C LEU A 23 15.20 11.97 23.98
N LEU A 24 14.35 10.97 24.23
CA LEU A 24 14.39 10.18 25.47
C LEU A 24 15.20 8.88 25.38
N CYS A 25 15.62 8.49 24.17
CA CYS A 25 16.55 7.36 23.95
C CYS A 25 17.83 7.91 23.33
N GLY A 26 18.70 8.46 24.16
CA GLY A 26 19.91 9.12 23.74
C GLY A 26 20.88 8.30 22.89
N LEU A 27 21.51 8.99 21.98
CA LEU A 27 22.86 8.85 21.38
C LEU A 27 23.06 7.88 20.21
N LEU A 28 23.59 8.51 19.14
CA LEU A 28 24.39 8.00 18.03
C LEU A 28 23.62 7.54 16.77
N CYS A 29 23.50 8.45 15.83
CA CYS A 29 24.08 8.29 14.47
C CYS A 29 23.83 9.58 13.67
N GLY A 30 24.90 10.28 13.36
CA GLY A 30 24.91 11.42 12.45
C GLY A 30 24.85 10.94 11.00
N PHE A 31 24.02 11.59 10.20
CA PHE A 31 24.19 11.57 8.74
C PHE A 31 23.85 12.94 8.14
N PHE A 32 24.76 13.37 7.31
CA PHE A 32 24.77 14.61 6.52
C PHE A 32 23.66 14.60 5.46
N TRP A 33 22.98 15.72 5.33
CA TRP A 33 22.11 16.00 4.19
C TRP A 33 22.63 17.22 3.43
N LEU A 34 22.92 17.05 2.14
CA LEU A 34 23.23 18.13 1.21
C LEU A 34 21.98 18.44 0.38
N ALA A 35 21.56 19.69 0.45
CA ALA A 35 20.48 20.23 -0.37
C ALA A 35 20.98 20.52 -1.79
N GLY A 36 20.18 20.12 -2.78
CA GLY A 36 20.35 20.50 -4.19
C GLY A 36 19.05 21.08 -4.73
N GLU A 37 19.06 22.37 -5.06
CA GLU A 37 17.98 23.06 -5.75
C GLU A 37 18.04 22.78 -7.26
N SER A 38 16.89 22.63 -7.90
CA SER A 38 16.77 22.61 -9.37
C SER A 38 15.66 23.56 -9.84
N PRO A 39 15.85 24.26 -10.97
CA PRO A 39 14.99 25.34 -11.38
C PRO A 39 13.80 24.88 -12.23
N VAL A 40 12.69 25.60 -12.03
CA VAL A 40 11.46 25.54 -12.80
C VAL A 40 11.69 26.08 -14.22
N LEU A 41 11.26 25.32 -15.24
CA LEU A 41 11.05 25.84 -16.59
C LEU A 41 9.63 25.51 -17.04
N ALA A 42 8.84 26.57 -17.19
CA ALA A 42 7.51 26.50 -17.78
C ALA A 42 7.62 26.49 -19.30
N ALA A 43 6.93 25.57 -19.95
CA ALA A 43 6.56 25.71 -21.35
C ALA A 43 5.18 25.08 -21.57
N GLY A 44 4.20 25.91 -21.89
CA GLY A 44 2.88 25.47 -22.34
C GLY A 44 2.93 24.97 -23.77
N VAL A 45 2.10 23.95 -24.04
CA VAL A 45 1.65 23.64 -25.42
C VAL A 45 0.18 23.24 -25.34
N ASP A 46 -0.66 24.05 -25.99
CA ASP A 46 -2.03 23.75 -26.34
C ASP A 46 -2.10 22.74 -27.47
N GLY A 47 -3.13 21.88 -27.47
CA GLY A 47 -3.64 21.31 -28.71
C GLY A 47 -3.77 19.79 -28.79
N ASP A 48 -4.99 19.34 -29.05
CA ASP A 48 -5.43 18.08 -29.65
C ASP A 48 -5.81 16.88 -28.77
N ALA A 49 -6.79 17.11 -27.89
CA ALA A 49 -7.60 16.03 -27.32
C ALA A 49 -8.72 15.49 -28.24
N LEU A 50 -8.82 15.97 -29.47
CA LEU A 50 -9.92 15.64 -30.42
C LEU A 50 -9.57 14.60 -31.51
N SER A 51 -8.32 14.17 -31.61
CA SER A 51 -7.88 13.28 -32.67
C SER A 51 -8.08 11.79 -32.39
N ALA A 52 -8.18 11.37 -31.14
CA ALA A 52 -8.29 9.94 -30.80
C ALA A 52 -9.68 9.34 -31.09
N ARG A 53 -10.72 10.16 -31.24
CA ARG A 53 -12.10 9.67 -31.46
C ARG A 53 -12.46 9.47 -32.92
N ALA A 54 -11.68 9.98 -33.85
CA ALA A 54 -11.98 9.95 -35.29
C ALA A 54 -11.37 8.76 -36.04
N VAL A 55 -10.45 7.99 -35.41
CA VAL A 55 -9.78 6.85 -36.09
C VAL A 55 -10.52 5.52 -35.83
N LEU A 56 -11.53 5.48 -34.97
CA LEU A 56 -12.25 4.25 -34.59
C LEU A 56 -13.42 3.86 -35.49
N SER A 57 -13.64 4.53 -36.64
CA SER A 57 -14.79 4.26 -37.52
C SER A 57 -14.51 3.47 -38.82
N GLY A 58 -13.35 2.85 -38.95
CA GLY A 58 -12.91 2.34 -40.25
C GLY A 58 -12.44 0.89 -40.34
N ASP A 59 -13.05 -0.08 -39.69
CA ASP A 59 -12.88 -1.49 -40.13
C ASP A 59 -14.03 -2.39 -39.61
N ALA A 60 -15.15 -2.41 -40.36
CA ALA A 60 -16.32 -3.23 -40.03
C ALA A 60 -16.17 -4.72 -40.43
N SER A 61 -14.99 -5.13 -40.94
CA SER A 61 -14.73 -6.47 -41.45
C SER A 61 -14.08 -7.46 -40.49
N LEU A 62 -13.67 -7.02 -39.31
CA LEU A 62 -12.99 -7.88 -38.35
C LEU A 62 -13.98 -8.46 -37.30
N SER A 63 -13.76 -9.71 -36.88
CA SER A 63 -14.49 -10.33 -35.77
C SER A 63 -14.19 -9.61 -34.44
N ALA A 64 -15.07 -9.75 -33.45
CA ALA A 64 -14.86 -9.10 -32.13
C ALA A 64 -13.49 -9.41 -31.52
N PRO A 65 -12.99 -10.67 -31.45
CA PRO A 65 -11.68 -10.97 -30.90
C PRO A 65 -10.53 -10.35 -31.70
N GLU A 66 -10.64 -10.27 -33.05
CA GLU A 66 -9.61 -9.64 -33.91
C GLU A 66 -9.56 -8.12 -33.73
N ARG A 67 -10.71 -7.49 -33.39
CA ARG A 67 -10.77 -6.06 -33.04
C ARG A 67 -10.10 -5.79 -31.70
N ASP A 68 -10.35 -6.65 -30.73
CA ASP A 68 -9.78 -6.50 -29.40
C ASP A 68 -8.26 -6.71 -29.41
N GLU A 69 -7.77 -7.70 -30.18
CA GLU A 69 -6.35 -7.93 -30.40
C GLU A 69 -5.69 -6.77 -31.16
N LYS A 70 -6.34 -6.22 -32.19
CA LYS A 70 -5.83 -5.08 -32.97
C LYS A 70 -5.85 -3.78 -32.15
N LEU A 71 -6.87 -3.59 -31.29
CA LEU A 71 -6.94 -2.49 -30.32
C LEU A 71 -5.86 -2.63 -29.25
N ALA A 72 -5.61 -3.84 -28.74
CA ALA A 72 -4.53 -4.11 -27.77
C ALA A 72 -3.15 -3.86 -28.41
N VAL A 73 -2.90 -4.31 -29.63
CA VAL A 73 -1.65 -4.06 -30.36
C VAL A 73 -1.48 -2.58 -30.71
N GLN A 74 -2.55 -1.87 -31.07
CA GLN A 74 -2.50 -0.42 -31.30
C GLN A 74 -2.30 0.38 -30.00
N ALA A 75 -2.94 -0.05 -28.90
CA ALA A 75 -2.71 0.53 -27.56
C ALA A 75 -1.26 0.26 -27.10
N ALA A 76 -0.74 -0.95 -27.31
CA ALA A 76 0.66 -1.28 -27.02
C ALA A 76 1.65 -0.46 -27.86
N ALA A 77 1.35 -0.19 -29.11
CA ALA A 77 2.18 0.65 -29.98
C ALA A 77 2.13 2.15 -29.61
N GLN A 78 1.07 2.60 -28.92
CA GLN A 78 0.89 3.98 -28.45
C GLN A 78 1.27 4.16 -26.97
N ALA A 79 1.49 3.09 -26.23
CA ALA A 79 1.82 3.08 -24.79
C ALA A 79 3.30 3.43 -24.52
N THR A 80 3.83 4.44 -25.20
CA THR A 80 5.25 4.85 -25.04
C THR A 80 5.45 5.93 -23.98
N SER A 81 4.36 6.52 -23.47
CA SER A 81 4.45 7.60 -22.47
C SER A 81 3.20 7.64 -21.60
N PRO A 82 3.34 8.06 -20.34
CA PRO A 82 2.20 8.29 -19.45
C PRO A 82 1.22 9.32 -20.03
N VAL A 83 -0.05 9.13 -19.75
CA VAL A 83 -1.13 10.06 -20.13
C VAL A 83 -1.76 10.60 -18.87
N VAL A 84 -1.80 11.91 -18.74
CA VAL A 84 -2.45 12.56 -17.59
C VAL A 84 -3.96 12.32 -17.61
N ARG A 85 -4.51 11.83 -16.51
CA ARG A 85 -5.95 11.62 -16.30
C ARG A 85 -6.43 12.28 -15.02
N THR A 86 -7.68 12.68 -15.01
CA THR A 86 -8.40 13.11 -13.80
C THR A 86 -9.47 12.07 -13.51
N LEU A 87 -9.41 11.48 -12.33
CA LEU A 87 -10.28 10.41 -11.87
C LEU A 87 -11.09 10.89 -10.66
N ALA A 88 -12.30 10.37 -10.52
CA ALA A 88 -13.10 10.59 -9.33
C ALA A 88 -12.57 9.73 -8.17
N VAL A 89 -12.59 10.30 -6.95
CA VAL A 89 -12.19 9.59 -5.73
C VAL A 89 -13.44 9.08 -5.04
N GLY A 90 -13.52 7.78 -4.77
CA GLY A 90 -14.61 7.13 -4.05
C GLY A 90 -15.15 5.88 -4.75
N MET A 91 -16.10 5.23 -4.10
CA MET A 91 -16.74 3.98 -4.55
C MET A 91 -18.06 4.23 -5.29
N ASP A 92 -18.82 5.24 -4.92
CA ASP A 92 -20.12 5.55 -5.53
C ASP A 92 -20.05 6.75 -6.46
N ALA A 93 -20.41 6.55 -7.71
CA ALA A 93 -20.45 7.61 -8.73
C ALA A 93 -21.42 8.76 -8.38
N ALA A 94 -22.44 8.49 -7.56
CA ALA A 94 -23.39 9.51 -7.10
C ALA A 94 -22.78 10.49 -6.09
N ASP A 95 -21.73 10.08 -5.38
CA ASP A 95 -21.11 10.83 -4.28
C ASP A 95 -19.73 11.39 -4.63
N TYR A 96 -19.28 11.29 -5.89
CA TYR A 96 -17.99 11.82 -6.30
C TYR A 96 -17.89 13.32 -6.10
N THR A 97 -17.29 13.75 -4.99
CA THR A 97 -17.05 15.15 -4.65
C THR A 97 -15.60 15.58 -4.84
N GLU A 98 -14.69 14.62 -4.97
CA GLU A 98 -13.27 14.86 -5.11
C GLU A 98 -12.73 14.20 -6.38
N THR A 99 -11.67 14.79 -6.93
CA THR A 99 -10.96 14.24 -8.07
C THR A 99 -9.46 14.30 -7.81
N VAL A 100 -8.74 13.32 -8.36
CA VAL A 100 -7.28 13.27 -8.38
C VAL A 100 -6.77 13.28 -9.81
N THR A 101 -5.69 14.01 -10.04
CA THR A 101 -4.98 13.98 -11.32
C THR A 101 -3.80 13.04 -11.16
N CYS A 102 -3.66 12.07 -12.06
CA CYS A 102 -2.62 11.06 -12.04
C CYS A 102 -2.04 10.83 -13.43
N ASP A 103 -0.85 10.28 -13.48
CA ASP A 103 -0.29 9.71 -14.69
C ASP A 103 -0.83 8.30 -14.90
N TYR A 104 -1.38 8.03 -16.08
CA TYR A 104 -1.82 6.71 -16.52
C TYR A 104 -0.66 6.05 -17.27
N THR A 105 0.10 5.25 -16.55
CA THR A 105 1.40 4.75 -16.97
C THR A 105 1.32 3.31 -17.46
N PRO A 106 1.88 2.97 -18.65
CA PRO A 106 1.85 1.61 -19.16
C PRO A 106 2.65 0.64 -18.31
N VAL A 107 2.09 -0.56 -18.11
CA VAL A 107 2.68 -1.68 -17.37
C VAL A 107 3.03 -2.79 -18.34
N TYR A 108 4.24 -3.33 -18.19
CA TYR A 108 4.74 -4.47 -18.95
C TYR A 108 5.06 -5.62 -17.99
N ILE A 109 4.50 -6.79 -18.25
CA ILE A 109 4.77 -8.03 -17.54
C ILE A 109 5.72 -8.86 -18.42
N ASP A 110 6.93 -9.17 -17.93
CA ASP A 110 7.96 -9.91 -18.67
C ASP A 110 8.11 -9.39 -20.11
N ASP A 111 8.21 -8.06 -20.26
CA ASP A 111 8.32 -7.33 -21.52
C ASP A 111 7.04 -7.32 -22.43
N SER A 112 5.96 -7.95 -22.01
CA SER A 112 4.66 -7.91 -22.71
C SER A 112 3.76 -6.83 -22.12
N PHE A 113 3.08 -6.06 -22.97
CA PHE A 113 2.13 -5.06 -22.49
C PHE A 113 0.97 -5.73 -21.74
N GLY A 114 0.81 -5.40 -20.44
CA GLY A 114 -0.24 -5.94 -19.56
C GLY A 114 -1.41 -4.97 -19.36
N GLY A 115 -1.15 -3.67 -19.37
CA GLY A 115 -2.17 -2.68 -19.07
C GLY A 115 -1.58 -1.36 -18.57
N TYR A 116 -2.28 -0.71 -17.65
CA TYR A 116 -1.86 0.58 -17.12
C TYR A 116 -2.01 0.60 -15.58
N CYS A 117 -1.15 1.37 -14.92
CA CYS A 117 -1.30 1.76 -13.52
C CYS A 117 -1.56 3.26 -13.39
N TYR A 118 -2.09 3.66 -12.25
CA TYR A 118 -2.18 5.07 -11.86
C TYR A 118 -0.91 5.44 -11.10
N VAL A 119 -0.30 6.57 -11.43
CA VAL A 119 0.84 7.11 -10.67
C VAL A 119 0.38 8.42 -10.02
N ILE A 120 0.34 8.43 -8.69
CA ILE A 120 -0.09 9.54 -7.86
C ILE A 120 1.06 9.87 -6.92
N ASP A 121 1.54 11.10 -6.94
CA ASP A 121 2.66 11.58 -6.12
C ASP A 121 3.93 10.69 -6.23
N GLY A 122 4.12 10.07 -7.41
CA GLY A 122 5.27 9.20 -7.72
C GLY A 122 5.13 7.75 -7.28
N GLU A 123 3.99 7.36 -6.71
CA GLU A 123 3.67 5.98 -6.34
C GLU A 123 2.68 5.36 -7.33
N ALA A 124 2.89 4.09 -7.67
CA ALA A 124 2.00 3.35 -8.55
C ALA A 124 0.88 2.67 -7.75
N TRP A 125 -0.32 2.77 -8.30
CA TRP A 125 -1.56 2.24 -7.72
C TRP A 125 -2.32 1.44 -8.77
N LEU A 126 -2.83 0.26 -8.37
CA LEU A 126 -3.67 -0.59 -9.23
C LEU A 126 -4.77 -1.25 -8.39
N SER A 127 -5.87 -1.62 -9.04
CA SER A 127 -6.81 -2.54 -8.40
C SER A 127 -6.26 -3.97 -8.45
N ALA A 128 -6.54 -4.77 -7.41
CA ALA A 128 -6.01 -6.12 -7.29
C ALA A 128 -6.52 -7.05 -8.41
N ASP A 129 -7.77 -6.88 -8.86
CA ASP A 129 -8.35 -7.62 -9.99
C ASP A 129 -7.61 -7.33 -11.30
N ALA A 130 -7.37 -6.05 -11.63
CA ALA A 130 -6.66 -5.67 -12.84
C ALA A 130 -5.20 -6.16 -12.81
N PHE A 131 -4.53 -6.11 -11.65
CA PHE A 131 -3.17 -6.60 -11.54
C PHE A 131 -3.08 -8.12 -11.66
N ALA A 132 -4.03 -8.86 -11.06
CA ALA A 132 -4.14 -10.32 -11.23
C ALA A 132 -4.34 -10.70 -12.71
N GLU A 133 -5.23 -9.99 -13.42
CA GLU A 133 -5.47 -10.19 -14.86
C GLU A 133 -4.20 -9.95 -15.68
N MET A 134 -3.44 -8.86 -15.40
CA MET A 134 -2.16 -8.58 -16.06
C MET A 134 -1.14 -9.71 -15.85
N LEU A 135 -1.17 -10.36 -14.69
CA LEU A 135 -0.32 -11.52 -14.36
C LEU A 135 -0.85 -12.85 -14.93
N GLY A 136 -1.96 -12.83 -15.66
CA GLY A 136 -2.58 -14.03 -16.23
C GLY A 136 -3.28 -14.92 -15.21
N LEU A 137 -3.65 -14.38 -14.04
CA LEU A 137 -4.38 -15.09 -12.99
C LEU A 137 -5.88 -14.88 -13.15
N GLU A 138 -6.67 -15.92 -12.89
CA GLU A 138 -8.12 -15.80 -12.78
C GLU A 138 -8.49 -15.09 -11.48
N SER A 139 -9.32 -14.07 -11.58
CA SER A 139 -9.81 -13.34 -10.42
C SER A 139 -11.32 -13.11 -10.49
N ALA A 140 -11.94 -12.97 -9.33
CA ALA A 140 -13.34 -12.57 -9.18
C ALA A 140 -13.43 -11.43 -8.18
N ALA A 141 -14.04 -10.31 -8.61
CA ALA A 141 -14.24 -9.14 -7.77
C ALA A 141 -15.72 -9.00 -7.38
N VAL A 142 -15.98 -8.76 -6.12
CA VAL A 142 -17.31 -8.47 -5.55
C VAL A 142 -17.21 -7.16 -4.76
N THR A 143 -18.15 -6.24 -5.01
CA THR A 143 -18.27 -4.99 -4.25
C THR A 143 -19.55 -5.03 -3.41
N ASP A 144 -19.42 -4.74 -2.11
CA ASP A 144 -20.51 -4.59 -1.17
C ASP A 144 -20.33 -3.26 -0.40
N GLY A 145 -21.13 -2.27 -0.74
CA GLY A 145 -20.95 -0.89 -0.26
C GLY A 145 -19.54 -0.37 -0.60
N ASP A 146 -18.82 0.07 0.42
CA ASP A 146 -17.46 0.59 0.28
C ASP A 146 -16.37 -0.49 0.31
N THR A 147 -16.75 -1.77 0.43
CA THR A 147 -15.81 -2.90 0.50
C THR A 147 -15.74 -3.60 -0.84
N GLN A 148 -14.53 -3.77 -1.36
CA GLN A 148 -14.25 -4.63 -2.50
C GLN A 148 -13.44 -5.85 -2.04
N THR A 149 -13.90 -7.04 -2.43
CA THR A 149 -13.19 -8.31 -2.24
C THR A 149 -12.82 -8.87 -3.60
N VAL A 150 -11.54 -9.12 -3.80
CA VAL A 150 -10.99 -9.78 -4.99
C VAL A 150 -10.45 -11.14 -4.58
N THR A 151 -11.02 -12.20 -5.12
CA THR A 151 -10.56 -13.58 -4.89
C THR A 151 -9.66 -14.01 -6.05
N VAL A 152 -8.44 -14.45 -5.75
CA VAL A 152 -7.45 -14.97 -6.70
C VAL A 152 -6.95 -16.31 -6.16
N ASP A 153 -7.10 -17.39 -6.92
CA ASP A 153 -6.67 -18.75 -6.52
C ASP A 153 -7.16 -19.17 -5.11
N GLY A 154 -8.36 -18.71 -4.71
CA GLY A 154 -8.94 -18.98 -3.41
C GLY A 154 -8.43 -18.10 -2.26
N ALA A 155 -7.54 -17.17 -2.52
CA ALA A 155 -7.09 -16.15 -1.57
C ALA A 155 -7.89 -14.84 -1.75
N ASP A 156 -8.47 -14.32 -0.67
CA ASP A 156 -9.23 -13.07 -0.70
C ASP A 156 -8.35 -11.86 -0.38
N ILE A 157 -8.49 -10.83 -1.19
CA ILE A 157 -7.97 -9.49 -0.94
C ILE A 157 -9.19 -8.61 -0.67
N ALA A 158 -9.40 -8.22 0.58
CA ALA A 158 -10.58 -7.45 1.00
C ALA A 158 -10.18 -6.09 1.54
N ALA A 159 -10.66 -5.04 0.89
CA ALA A 159 -10.33 -3.67 1.25
C ALA A 159 -11.57 -2.77 1.23
N THR A 160 -11.73 -1.96 2.28
CA THR A 160 -12.82 -1.00 2.42
C THR A 160 -12.30 0.42 2.19
N TYR A 161 -12.93 1.18 1.31
CA TYR A 161 -12.57 2.56 1.04
C TYR A 161 -12.52 3.40 2.33
N GLY A 162 -11.43 4.13 2.51
CA GLY A 162 -11.19 4.97 3.69
C GLY A 162 -10.74 4.23 4.95
N ALA A 163 -10.72 2.89 4.97
CA ALA A 163 -10.20 2.14 6.11
C ALA A 163 -8.68 2.29 6.23
N VAL A 164 -8.17 2.28 7.46
CA VAL A 164 -6.71 2.39 7.73
C VAL A 164 -5.95 1.08 7.55
N SER A 165 -6.64 0.02 7.16
CA SER A 165 -6.05 -1.29 6.87
C SER A 165 -6.92 -2.10 5.94
N TYR A 166 -6.33 -3.10 5.31
CA TYR A 166 -7.00 -4.10 4.49
C TYR A 166 -6.34 -5.47 4.67
N THR A 167 -6.96 -6.50 4.14
CA THR A 167 -6.44 -7.87 4.26
C THR A 167 -6.16 -8.48 2.90
N ALA A 168 -5.10 -9.28 2.82
CA ALA A 168 -4.82 -10.16 1.70
C ALA A 168 -4.44 -11.54 2.21
N ASN A 169 -5.16 -12.57 1.79
CA ASN A 169 -5.03 -13.94 2.26
C ASN A 169 -4.97 -14.05 3.81
N GLY A 170 -5.77 -13.23 4.51
CA GLY A 170 -5.81 -13.17 5.98
C GLY A 170 -4.64 -12.42 6.63
N ARG A 171 -3.68 -11.88 5.86
CA ARG A 171 -2.65 -10.96 6.38
C ARG A 171 -3.14 -9.52 6.31
N CYS A 172 -2.79 -8.73 7.33
CA CYS A 172 -3.16 -7.32 7.42
C CYS A 172 -2.11 -6.43 6.77
N PHE A 173 -2.56 -5.37 6.09
CA PHE A 173 -1.75 -4.33 5.46
C PHE A 173 -2.19 -2.98 5.98
N TYR A 174 -1.24 -2.10 6.25
CA TYR A 174 -1.50 -0.78 6.79
C TYR A 174 -1.67 0.25 5.68
N ALA A 175 -2.73 1.05 5.78
CA ALA A 175 -3.03 2.16 4.88
C ALA A 175 -3.21 3.45 5.71
N PRO A 176 -2.12 4.12 6.11
CA PRO A 176 -2.16 5.25 7.06
C PRO A 176 -3.04 6.41 6.60
N ASP A 177 -3.10 6.64 5.28
CA ASP A 177 -3.92 7.70 4.68
C ASP A 177 -5.31 7.19 4.25
N GLY A 178 -5.65 5.96 4.62
CA GLY A 178 -6.86 5.25 4.22
C GLY A 178 -6.72 4.53 2.88
N VAL A 179 -7.49 3.48 2.70
CA VAL A 179 -7.60 2.75 1.42
C VAL A 179 -8.22 3.67 0.37
N TYR A 180 -7.59 3.83 -0.78
CA TYR A 180 -8.07 4.65 -1.87
C TYR A 180 -9.04 3.89 -2.78
N ALA A 181 -9.99 4.63 -3.38
CA ALA A 181 -10.80 4.15 -4.49
C ALA A 181 -10.82 5.20 -5.60
N LEU A 182 -10.69 4.75 -6.83
CA LEU A 182 -10.67 5.59 -8.03
C LEU A 182 -11.70 5.05 -9.03
N ASP A 183 -12.60 5.94 -9.47
CA ASP A 183 -13.71 5.61 -10.38
C ASP A 183 -14.50 4.36 -9.96
N GLY A 184 -14.78 4.22 -8.65
CA GLY A 184 -15.57 3.13 -8.09
C GLY A 184 -14.80 1.80 -7.88
N LYS A 185 -13.48 1.81 -7.97
CA LYS A 185 -12.63 0.65 -7.71
C LYS A 185 -11.62 0.94 -6.61
N VAL A 186 -11.48 0.02 -5.67
CA VAL A 186 -10.39 0.06 -4.70
C VAL A 186 -9.06 -0.11 -5.43
N VAL A 187 -8.09 0.75 -5.10
CA VAL A 187 -6.73 0.66 -5.59
C VAL A 187 -5.76 0.49 -4.43
N LEU A 188 -4.75 -0.34 -4.64
CA LEU A 188 -3.73 -0.67 -3.66
C LEU A 188 -2.36 -0.20 -4.15
N PRO A 189 -1.44 0.15 -3.22
CA PRO A 189 -0.08 0.49 -3.59
C PRO A 189 0.62 -0.68 -4.28
N LEU A 190 1.38 -0.38 -5.34
CA LEU A 190 2.16 -1.39 -6.05
C LEU A 190 3.08 -2.18 -5.11
N ALA A 191 3.72 -1.51 -4.15
CA ALA A 191 4.62 -2.15 -3.17
C ALA A 191 3.95 -3.26 -2.34
N ASP A 192 2.65 -3.16 -2.12
CA ASP A 192 1.89 -4.21 -1.43
C ASP A 192 1.41 -5.28 -2.42
N LEU A 193 1.04 -4.90 -3.64
CA LEU A 193 0.73 -5.87 -4.70
C LEU A 193 1.94 -6.75 -5.06
N GLU A 194 3.16 -6.19 -5.06
CA GLU A 194 4.40 -6.97 -5.20
C GLU A 194 4.52 -8.07 -4.13
N LYS A 195 4.23 -7.74 -2.87
CA LYS A 195 4.24 -8.71 -1.76
C LYS A 195 3.11 -9.74 -1.88
N ILE A 196 1.90 -9.28 -2.28
CA ILE A 196 0.72 -10.14 -2.40
C ILE A 196 0.88 -11.17 -3.50
N PHE A 197 1.45 -10.77 -4.64
CA PHE A 197 1.59 -11.63 -5.82
C PHE A 197 2.99 -12.23 -6.00
N GLY A 198 3.96 -11.88 -5.15
CA GLY A 198 5.32 -12.41 -5.20
C GLY A 198 6.09 -12.00 -6.44
N VAL A 199 5.87 -10.80 -6.94
CA VAL A 199 6.50 -10.23 -8.13
C VAL A 199 7.40 -9.05 -7.75
N THR A 200 8.23 -8.58 -8.69
CA THR A 200 9.04 -7.37 -8.53
C THR A 200 8.71 -6.38 -9.63
N ALA A 201 8.58 -5.10 -9.29
CA ALA A 201 8.26 -4.06 -10.25
C ALA A 201 9.27 -2.91 -10.19
N THR A 202 9.60 -2.34 -11.34
CA THR A 202 10.53 -1.21 -11.45
C THR A 202 10.07 -0.25 -12.54
N PHE A 203 10.16 1.06 -12.25
CA PHE A 203 9.99 2.05 -13.29
C PHE A 203 11.16 2.05 -14.27
N SER A 204 10.87 2.32 -15.55
CA SER A 204 11.90 2.62 -16.54
C SER A 204 12.73 3.85 -16.12
N ALA A 205 13.95 3.97 -16.62
CA ALA A 205 14.88 5.04 -16.24
C ALA A 205 14.33 6.47 -16.49
N ASP A 206 13.38 6.59 -17.42
CA ASP A 206 12.68 7.83 -17.79
C ASP A 206 11.31 7.98 -17.11
N ASN A 207 10.92 7.03 -16.24
CA ASN A 207 9.62 6.95 -15.56
C ASN A 207 8.41 6.91 -16.51
N THR A 208 8.59 6.48 -17.75
CA THR A 208 7.50 6.43 -18.73
C THR A 208 6.73 5.12 -18.73
N SER A 209 7.25 4.08 -18.11
CA SER A 209 6.62 2.77 -18.01
C SER A 209 6.99 2.05 -16.72
N LEU A 210 6.14 1.13 -16.30
CA LEU A 210 6.38 0.19 -15.20
C LEU A 210 6.67 -1.19 -15.80
N ARG A 211 7.73 -1.85 -15.32
CA ARG A 211 8.09 -3.21 -15.70
C ARG A 211 7.96 -4.13 -14.50
N VAL A 212 7.26 -5.24 -14.69
CA VAL A 212 7.03 -6.26 -13.67
C VAL A 212 7.71 -7.55 -14.11
N ASP A 213 8.56 -8.08 -13.26
CA ASP A 213 9.14 -9.42 -13.38
C ASP A 213 8.24 -10.40 -12.63
N ALA A 214 7.55 -11.26 -13.35
CA ALA A 214 6.63 -12.27 -12.82
C ALA A 214 7.30 -13.65 -12.64
N SER A 215 8.60 -13.79 -12.86
CA SER A 215 9.32 -15.06 -12.75
C SER A 215 9.22 -15.72 -11.36
N GLY A 216 9.04 -14.92 -10.30
CA GLY A 216 8.85 -15.35 -8.91
C GLY A 216 7.39 -15.40 -8.44
N GLN A 217 6.43 -15.27 -9.37
CA GLN A 217 5.01 -15.15 -9.04
C GLN A 217 4.53 -16.26 -8.09
N GLN A 218 4.10 -15.85 -6.92
CA GLN A 218 3.52 -16.72 -5.90
C GLN A 218 2.62 -15.90 -4.98
N LEU A 219 1.39 -16.34 -4.78
CA LEU A 219 0.50 -15.68 -3.83
C LEU A 219 1.07 -15.71 -2.41
N LEU A 220 0.83 -14.62 -1.72
CA LEU A 220 1.18 -14.42 -0.32
C LEU A 220 0.72 -15.60 0.55
N GLU A 221 1.60 -16.08 1.42
CA GLU A 221 1.28 -17.07 2.45
C GLU A 221 0.08 -16.61 3.30
N SER A 222 -0.78 -17.56 3.69
CA SER A 222 -1.98 -17.22 4.47
C SER A 222 -1.63 -16.63 5.84
N GLY A 223 -2.47 -15.72 6.32
CA GLY A 223 -2.31 -15.15 7.66
C GLY A 223 -2.34 -16.21 8.76
N GLU A 224 -3.07 -17.31 8.57
CA GLU A 224 -3.12 -18.42 9.53
C GLU A 224 -1.75 -19.09 9.70
N SER A 225 -1.00 -19.26 8.60
CA SER A 225 0.33 -19.86 8.67
C SER A 225 1.41 -18.82 8.99
N PHE A 226 1.23 -17.57 8.60
CA PHE A 226 2.19 -16.50 8.82
C PHE A 226 2.25 -16.01 10.27
N TYR A 227 1.08 -15.80 10.91
CA TYR A 227 1.04 -15.25 12.26
C TYR A 227 1.24 -16.34 13.31
N GLY A 228 2.30 -16.23 14.10
CA GLY A 228 2.45 -17.02 15.31
C GLY A 228 1.42 -16.61 16.38
N ALA A 229 0.45 -17.47 16.68
CA ALA A 229 -0.64 -17.14 17.64
C ALA A 229 -0.10 -16.65 19.00
N ARG A 230 1.03 -17.19 19.47
CA ARG A 230 1.67 -16.79 20.72
C ARG A 230 2.30 -15.40 20.63
N ASP A 231 2.87 -15.05 19.48
CA ASP A 231 3.50 -13.76 19.27
C ASP A 231 2.45 -12.66 19.15
N ILE A 232 1.38 -12.90 18.38
CA ILE A 232 0.22 -11.99 18.30
C ILE A 232 -0.38 -11.79 19.69
N TYR A 233 -0.53 -12.85 20.49
CA TYR A 233 -1.05 -12.75 21.84
C TYR A 233 -0.22 -11.77 22.69
N TRP A 234 1.10 -11.94 22.77
CA TRP A 234 1.92 -11.07 23.61
C TRP A 234 2.14 -9.68 23.01
N LEU A 235 2.23 -9.56 21.69
CA LEU A 235 2.29 -8.25 21.01
C LEU A 235 1.03 -7.43 21.29
N SER A 236 -0.15 -8.00 21.08
CA SER A 236 -1.41 -7.26 21.31
C SER A 236 -1.56 -6.82 22.76
N HIS A 237 -1.18 -7.67 23.73
CA HIS A 237 -1.26 -7.33 25.15
C HIS A 237 -0.31 -6.20 25.55
N ILE A 238 0.94 -6.22 25.07
CA ILE A 238 1.88 -5.14 25.37
C ILE A 238 1.53 -3.84 24.65
N ILE A 239 1.07 -3.91 23.40
CA ILE A 239 0.61 -2.75 22.66
C ILE A 239 -0.58 -2.10 23.38
N ASN A 240 -1.58 -2.88 23.77
CA ASN A 240 -2.73 -2.39 24.51
C ASN A 240 -2.33 -1.71 25.84
N ALA A 241 -1.42 -2.32 26.59
CA ALA A 241 -1.01 -1.83 27.89
C ALA A 241 -0.14 -0.56 27.82
N GLU A 242 0.68 -0.39 26.77
CA GLU A 242 1.58 0.76 26.61
C GLU A 242 0.96 1.88 25.74
N ALA A 243 0.09 1.55 24.79
CA ALA A 243 -0.38 2.46 23.76
C ALA A 243 -1.87 2.30 23.37
N GLY A 244 -2.70 1.59 24.14
CA GLY A 244 -4.10 1.34 23.76
C GLY A 244 -4.96 2.59 23.59
N ASN A 245 -4.53 3.75 24.10
CA ASN A 245 -5.18 5.05 23.90
C ASN A 245 -4.49 5.92 22.83
N GLN A 246 -3.50 5.39 22.11
CA GLN A 246 -2.78 6.10 21.06
C GLN A 246 -3.38 5.81 19.68
N PRO A 247 -3.17 6.69 18.69
CA PRO A 247 -3.47 6.38 17.29
C PRO A 247 -2.74 5.12 16.82
N MET A 248 -3.22 4.50 15.74
CA MET A 248 -2.69 3.26 15.17
C MET A 248 -1.16 3.31 14.96
N ASP A 249 -0.61 4.41 14.46
CA ASP A 249 0.84 4.61 14.32
C ASP A 249 1.60 4.45 15.63
N GLY A 250 1.06 4.96 16.73
CA GLY A 250 1.64 4.83 18.07
C GLY A 250 1.62 3.40 18.57
N GLN A 251 0.53 2.69 18.29
CA GLN A 251 0.37 1.28 18.64
C GLN A 251 1.33 0.39 17.84
N ILE A 252 1.41 0.58 16.53
CA ILE A 252 2.38 -0.10 15.65
C ILE A 252 3.82 0.17 16.09
N ALA A 253 4.13 1.41 16.49
CA ALA A 253 5.47 1.76 16.97
C ALA A 253 5.88 0.96 18.21
N VAL A 254 4.97 0.69 19.15
CA VAL A 254 5.23 -0.18 20.32
C VAL A 254 5.52 -1.62 19.86
N GLY A 255 4.72 -2.17 18.96
CA GLY A 255 4.95 -3.49 18.36
C GLY A 255 6.35 -3.59 17.72
N ASN A 256 6.71 -2.61 16.92
CA ASN A 256 8.02 -2.53 16.26
C ASN A 256 9.19 -2.45 17.25
N VAL A 257 9.02 -1.76 18.38
CA VAL A 257 10.05 -1.76 19.45
C VAL A 257 10.29 -3.17 19.98
N VAL A 258 9.23 -3.95 20.20
CA VAL A 258 9.36 -5.34 20.66
C VAL A 258 10.04 -6.21 19.60
N LEU A 259 9.59 -6.14 18.35
CA LEU A 259 10.14 -6.93 17.23
C LEU A 259 11.61 -6.57 16.94
N ASN A 260 11.97 -5.29 16.97
CA ASN A 260 13.36 -4.85 16.83
C ASN A 260 14.25 -5.39 17.95
N ARG A 261 13.74 -5.49 19.18
CA ARG A 261 14.49 -6.12 20.27
C ARG A 261 14.65 -7.62 20.07
N VAL A 262 13.62 -8.33 19.56
CA VAL A 262 13.73 -9.76 19.21
C VAL A 262 14.80 -10.00 18.16
N ALA A 263 14.96 -9.07 17.19
CA ALA A 263 15.95 -9.16 16.13
C ALA A 263 17.38 -8.78 16.56
N ASP A 264 17.56 -8.15 17.73
CA ASP A 264 18.84 -7.67 18.24
C ASP A 264 19.43 -8.66 19.23
N GLU A 265 20.63 -9.19 18.95
CA GLU A 265 21.34 -10.19 19.77
C GLU A 265 21.55 -9.79 21.26
N ARG A 266 21.40 -8.51 21.57
CA ARG A 266 21.51 -7.99 22.96
C ARG A 266 20.26 -8.27 23.79
N PHE A 267 19.18 -8.72 23.19
CA PHE A 267 17.90 -9.00 23.82
C PHE A 267 17.50 -10.46 23.68
N PRO A 268 16.48 -10.92 24.43
CA PRO A 268 15.89 -12.23 24.19
C PRO A 268 15.36 -12.39 22.76
N ASN A 269 15.34 -13.63 22.27
CA ASN A 269 15.02 -13.94 20.87
C ASN A 269 13.55 -14.34 20.63
N SER A 270 12.65 -14.00 21.55
CA SER A 270 11.21 -14.22 21.37
C SER A 270 10.41 -13.05 21.92
N VAL A 271 9.24 -12.78 21.32
CA VAL A 271 8.31 -11.71 21.72
C VAL A 271 8.00 -11.80 23.21
N LYS A 272 7.61 -12.98 23.70
CA LYS A 272 7.29 -13.16 25.11
C LYS A 272 8.46 -12.81 26.03
N GLU A 273 9.65 -13.29 25.73
CA GLU A 273 10.82 -13.06 26.58
C GLU A 273 11.25 -11.61 26.56
N VAL A 274 11.15 -10.91 25.42
CA VAL A 274 11.40 -9.46 25.33
C VAL A 274 10.39 -8.68 26.17
N VAL A 275 9.09 -9.03 26.09
CA VAL A 275 8.03 -8.38 26.89
C VAL A 275 8.30 -8.52 28.39
N PHE A 276 8.76 -9.69 28.84
CA PHE A 276 9.04 -9.96 30.28
C PHE A 276 10.50 -9.75 30.65
N ASP A 277 11.33 -9.17 29.79
CA ASP A 277 12.75 -8.94 30.08
C ASP A 277 12.93 -8.05 31.32
N ARG A 278 13.91 -8.43 32.15
CA ARG A 278 14.31 -7.70 33.36
C ARG A 278 15.81 -7.48 33.35
N ARG A 279 16.22 -6.20 33.44
CA ARG A 279 17.64 -5.85 33.55
C ARG A 279 17.93 -5.27 34.91
N SER A 280 18.89 -5.86 35.60
CA SER A 280 19.20 -5.50 36.98
C SER A 280 17.97 -5.56 37.90
N GLY A 281 17.05 -6.53 37.66
CA GLY A 281 15.81 -6.71 38.41
C GLY A 281 14.66 -5.76 38.03
N VAL A 282 14.90 -4.80 37.15
CA VAL A 282 13.88 -3.83 36.67
C VAL A 282 13.20 -4.35 35.40
N ALA A 283 11.87 -4.40 35.41
CA ALA A 283 11.09 -4.73 34.22
C ALA A 283 11.33 -3.69 33.12
N GLN A 284 11.52 -4.15 31.91
CA GLN A 284 11.75 -3.26 30.76
C GLN A 284 10.44 -2.65 30.22
N PHE A 285 9.32 -3.30 30.51
CA PHE A 285 7.98 -2.80 30.25
C PHE A 285 7.19 -2.76 31.55
N SER A 286 6.73 -1.58 31.95
CA SER A 286 6.02 -1.37 33.25
C SER A 286 4.75 -2.22 33.37
N PRO A 287 3.96 -2.51 32.32
CA PRO A 287 2.79 -3.38 32.43
C PRO A 287 3.04 -4.78 32.96
N THR A 288 4.26 -5.28 32.83
CA THR A 288 4.64 -6.59 33.41
C THR A 288 4.91 -6.54 34.92
N ALA A 289 5.08 -5.35 35.47
CA ALA A 289 5.30 -5.15 36.90
C ALA A 289 4.02 -4.78 37.64
N ASP A 290 3.13 -3.99 37.01
CA ASP A 290 1.87 -3.54 37.63
C ASP A 290 0.67 -4.46 37.29
N GLY A 291 0.85 -5.42 36.39
CA GLY A 291 -0.15 -6.42 36.01
C GLY A 291 -1.09 -5.98 34.88
N SER A 292 -0.96 -4.77 34.35
CA SER A 292 -1.80 -4.29 33.21
C SER A 292 -1.60 -5.08 31.92
N ILE A 293 -0.48 -5.80 31.78
CA ILE A 293 -0.25 -6.77 30.69
C ILE A 293 -1.31 -7.87 30.61
N GLY A 294 -2.06 -8.12 31.71
CA GLY A 294 -3.12 -9.13 31.77
C GLY A 294 -4.48 -8.63 31.31
N LEU A 295 -4.62 -7.35 30.97
CA LEU A 295 -5.87 -6.80 30.43
C LEU A 295 -6.13 -7.33 29.01
N THR A 296 -7.39 -7.57 28.69
CA THR A 296 -7.77 -7.99 27.33
C THR A 296 -7.47 -6.86 26.34
N PRO A 297 -6.70 -7.12 25.27
CA PRO A 297 -6.45 -6.12 24.25
C PRO A 297 -7.75 -5.75 23.51
N ASP A 298 -7.87 -4.49 23.09
CA ASP A 298 -8.91 -4.07 22.18
C ASP A 298 -8.61 -4.52 20.72
N GLU A 299 -9.55 -4.26 19.81
CA GLU A 299 -9.45 -4.66 18.41
C GLU A 299 -8.30 -3.93 17.70
N ASP A 300 -8.05 -2.66 18.06
CA ASP A 300 -6.99 -1.85 17.48
C ASP A 300 -5.61 -2.39 17.87
N ALA A 301 -5.42 -2.79 19.12
CA ALA A 301 -4.16 -3.40 19.58
C ALA A 301 -3.90 -4.77 18.94
N VAL A 302 -4.97 -5.55 18.69
CA VAL A 302 -4.87 -6.82 17.95
C VAL A 302 -4.53 -6.57 16.47
N LEU A 303 -5.14 -5.55 15.87
CA LEU A 303 -4.82 -5.15 14.50
C LEU A 303 -3.37 -4.65 14.40
N ALA A 304 -2.94 -3.75 15.30
CA ALA A 304 -1.58 -3.23 15.33
C ALA A 304 -0.52 -4.34 15.49
N ALA A 305 -0.85 -5.42 16.23
CA ALA A 305 0.03 -6.58 16.37
C ALA A 305 0.17 -7.42 15.09
N LYS A 306 -0.75 -7.27 14.13
CA LYS A 306 -0.75 -7.97 12.82
C LYS A 306 -0.18 -7.11 11.69
N LEU A 307 -0.12 -5.80 11.86
CA LEU A 307 0.46 -4.82 10.94
C LEU A 307 1.98 -4.72 11.14
#